data_abe878b9a4ab5d6d0e0d05d76f548436
#
_entry.id   abe878b9a4ab5d6d0e0d05d76f548436
#
_cell.length_a   1.000
_cell.length_b   1.000
_cell.length_c   1.000
_cell.angle_alpha   90.00
_cell.angle_beta   90.00
_cell.angle_gamma   90.00
#
_symmetry.space_group_name_H-M   'P 1'
#
loop_
_entity.id
_entity.type
_entity.pdbx_description
1 polymer ?
#
loop_
_entity_poly.entity_id
_entity_poly.type
_entity_poly.pdbx_seq_one_letter_code
_entity_poly.pdbx_strand_id
1 'polypeptide(L)' 'RYNIRKYRKEKKMTQQELADAAGLSHGYIREIESFTMASTFSLDAVERIANGLNVEVKKLFDDIIEEKE' A
#
# COMPACT_ATOMS: atom_id res chain seq x y z
N ARG A 1 9.89 0.95 1.33
CA ARG A 1 8.88 -0.09 1.35
C ARG A 1 7.62 0.42 2.02
N TYR A 2 6.50 0.16 1.40
CA TYR A 2 5.23 0.63 1.92
C TYR A 2 4.65 -0.38 2.91
N ASN A 3 3.88 0.12 3.87
CA ASN A 3 3.20 -0.71 4.86
C ASN A 3 1.88 -1.27 4.36
N ILE A 4 1.79 -1.53 3.08
CA ILE A 4 0.52 -1.92 2.48
C ILE A 4 0.09 -3.29 2.97
N ARG A 5 1.02 -4.25 2.96
CA ARG A 5 0.69 -5.61 3.37
C ARG A 5 0.25 -5.66 4.82
N LYS A 6 0.90 -4.86 5.67
CA LYS A 6 0.55 -4.82 7.08
C LYS A 6 -0.90 -4.40 7.29
N TYR A 7 -1.28 -3.28 6.67
CA TYR A 7 -2.64 -2.79 6.85
C TYR A 7 -3.66 -3.65 6.14
N ARG A 8 -3.28 -4.23 5.00
CA ARG A 8 -4.17 -5.15 4.30
C ARG A 8 -4.51 -6.33 5.18
N LYS A 9 -3.52 -6.92 5.84
CA LYS A 9 -3.75 -8.06 6.69
C LYS A 9 -4.54 -7.69 7.94
N GLU A 10 -4.30 -6.51 8.48
CA GLU A 10 -5.09 -6.04 9.61
C GLU A 10 -6.56 -5.91 9.25
N LYS A 11 -6.85 -5.53 8.01
CA LYS A 11 -8.22 -5.41 7.52
C LYS A 11 -8.77 -6.72 7.03
N LYS A 12 -7.96 -7.79 7.06
CA LYS A 12 -8.36 -9.12 6.62
C LYS A 12 -8.79 -9.14 5.16
N MET A 13 -8.06 -8.40 4.34
CA MET A 13 -8.31 -8.32 2.91
C MET A 13 -7.29 -9.17 2.14
N THR A 14 -7.75 -9.79 1.07
CA THR A 14 -6.83 -10.41 0.12
C THR A 14 -6.25 -9.33 -0.78
N GLN A 15 -5.18 -9.67 -1.52
CA GLN A 15 -4.63 -8.75 -2.50
C GLN A 15 -5.66 -8.36 -3.54
N GLN A 16 -6.48 -9.32 -3.96
CA GLN A 16 -7.51 -9.04 -4.95
C GLN A 16 -8.55 -8.07 -4.40
N GLU A 17 -8.94 -8.26 -3.16
CA GLU A 17 -9.92 -7.38 -2.55
C GLU A 17 -9.38 -5.95 -2.45
N LEU A 18 -8.11 -5.81 -2.08
CA LEU A 18 -7.52 -4.48 -2.03
C LEU A 18 -7.44 -3.87 -3.43
N ALA A 19 -7.05 -4.66 -4.42
CA ALA A 19 -6.98 -4.16 -5.79
C ALA A 19 -8.34 -3.64 -6.24
N ASP A 20 -9.39 -4.39 -5.95
CA ASP A 20 -10.74 -3.95 -6.31
C ASP A 20 -11.11 -2.66 -5.59
N ALA A 21 -10.80 -2.57 -4.30
CA ALA A 21 -11.14 -1.38 -3.52
C ALA A 21 -10.35 -0.16 -3.99
N ALA A 22 -9.12 -0.36 -4.43
CA ALA A 22 -8.27 0.74 -4.86
C ALA A 22 -8.44 1.09 -6.34
N GLY A 23 -9.17 0.26 -7.09
CA GLY A 23 -9.31 0.49 -8.52
C GLY A 23 -8.03 0.20 -9.28
N LEU A 24 -7.26 -0.77 -8.82
CA LEU A 24 -5.99 -1.14 -9.43
C LEU A 24 -6.01 -2.62 -9.76
N SER A 25 -5.03 -3.07 -10.56
CA SER A 25 -4.96 -4.48 -10.90
C SER A 25 -4.34 -5.28 -9.75
N HIS A 26 -4.68 -6.56 -9.71
CA HIS A 26 -4.10 -7.46 -8.71
C HIS A 26 -2.58 -7.52 -8.87
N GLY A 27 -2.10 -7.56 -10.12
CA GLY A 27 -0.66 -7.59 -10.36
C GLY A 27 0.05 -6.38 -9.80
N TYR A 28 -0.59 -5.21 -9.90
CA TYR A 28 -0.01 -3.99 -9.36
C TYR A 28 0.13 -4.09 -7.84
N ILE A 29 -0.92 -4.57 -7.16
CA ILE A 29 -0.86 -4.71 -5.71
C ILE A 29 0.24 -5.70 -5.31
N ARG A 30 0.32 -6.81 -6.01
CA ARG A 30 1.34 -7.81 -5.71
C ARG A 30 2.74 -7.23 -5.87
N GLU A 31 2.93 -6.45 -6.92
CA GLU A 31 4.21 -5.85 -7.20
C GLU A 31 4.63 -4.85 -6.13
N ILE A 32 3.71 -3.97 -5.76
CA ILE A 32 4.04 -2.93 -4.80
C ILE A 32 4.26 -3.50 -3.41
N GLU A 33 3.59 -4.59 -3.06
CA GLU A 33 3.79 -5.22 -1.77
C GLU A 33 5.15 -5.91 -1.66
N SER A 34 5.65 -6.41 -2.77
CA SER A 34 6.93 -7.13 -2.77
C SER A 34 8.11 -6.21 -3.02
N PHE A 35 7.85 -4.97 -3.36
CA PHE A 35 8.91 -4.05 -3.76
C PHE A 35 9.64 -3.53 -2.53
N THR A 36 10.97 -3.50 -2.60
CA THR A 36 11.77 -3.05 -1.46
C THR A 36 12.21 -1.59 -1.58
N MET A 37 12.08 -1.01 -2.78
CA MET A 37 12.42 0.39 -3.00
C MET A 37 11.19 1.09 -3.57
N ALA A 38 10.79 2.16 -2.96
CA ALA A 38 9.49 2.77 -3.23
C ALA A 38 9.51 3.80 -4.35
N SER A 39 10.45 3.77 -5.24
CA SER A 39 10.69 4.88 -6.12
C SER A 39 9.87 4.89 -7.41
N THR A 40 9.26 3.79 -7.80
CA THR A 40 8.66 3.70 -9.12
C THR A 40 7.15 3.76 -9.15
N PHE A 41 6.49 3.87 -8.02
CA PHE A 41 5.03 3.88 -7.98
C PHE A 41 4.52 5.30 -7.82
N SER A 42 3.45 5.63 -8.54
CA SER A 42 2.93 6.99 -8.53
C SER A 42 2.24 7.28 -7.20
N LEU A 43 2.24 8.56 -6.83
CA LEU A 43 1.52 8.97 -5.64
C LEU A 43 0.03 8.71 -5.79
N ASP A 44 -0.50 8.85 -6.99
CA ASP A 44 -1.91 8.57 -7.23
C ASP A 44 -2.26 7.13 -6.86
N ALA A 45 -1.41 6.19 -7.26
CA ALA A 45 -1.65 4.78 -6.93
C ALA A 45 -1.59 4.56 -5.42
N VAL A 46 -0.63 5.19 -4.75
CA VAL A 46 -0.50 5.06 -3.31
C VAL A 46 -1.74 5.64 -2.60
N GLU A 47 -2.24 6.77 -3.08
CA GLU A 47 -3.45 7.35 -2.52
C GLU A 47 -4.66 6.43 -2.71
N ARG A 48 -4.77 5.81 -3.87
CA ARG A 48 -5.87 4.86 -4.11
C ARG A 48 -5.80 3.69 -3.16
N ILE A 49 -4.60 3.20 -2.90
CA ILE A 49 -4.41 2.09 -1.98
C ILE A 49 -4.76 2.51 -0.56
N ALA A 50 -4.34 3.70 -0.15
CA ALA A 50 -4.66 4.20 1.18
C ALA A 50 -6.17 4.31 1.36
N ASN A 51 -6.86 4.80 0.34
CA ASN A 51 -8.31 4.89 0.38
C ASN A 51 -8.95 3.51 0.47
N GLY A 52 -8.42 2.55 -0.29
CA GLY A 52 -8.94 1.19 -0.25
C GLY A 52 -8.74 0.53 1.09
N LEU A 53 -7.68 0.90 1.80
CA LEU A 53 -7.40 0.40 3.13
C LEU A 53 -8.05 1.23 4.22
N ASN A 54 -8.62 2.38 3.85
CA ASN A 54 -9.21 3.30 4.80
C ASN A 54 -8.20 3.79 5.84
N VAL A 55 -7.00 4.12 5.35
CA VAL A 55 -5.95 4.70 6.20
C VAL A 55 -5.41 5.94 5.52
N GLU A 56 -4.75 6.78 6.29
CA GLU A 56 -4.10 7.96 5.75
C GLU A 56 -2.87 7.56 4.96
N VAL A 57 -2.57 8.33 3.92
CA VAL A 57 -1.41 8.04 3.08
C VAL A 57 -0.13 7.96 3.90
N LYS A 58 0.03 8.87 4.86
CA LYS A 58 1.26 8.91 5.64
C LYS A 58 1.48 7.62 6.42
N LYS A 59 0.42 6.89 6.74
CA LYS A 59 0.56 5.63 7.45
C LYS A 59 1.30 4.59 6.64
N LEU A 60 1.21 4.67 5.32
CA LEU A 60 1.91 3.73 4.48
C LEU A 60 3.41 3.95 4.48
N PHE A 61 3.86 5.10 4.96
CA PHE A 61 5.27 5.44 5.02
C PHE A 61 5.82 5.43 6.43
N ASP A 62 5.08 4.89 7.39
CA ASP A 62 5.50 4.96 8.79
C ASP A 62 6.87 4.32 9.03
N ASP A 63 7.12 3.18 8.39
CA ASP A 63 8.40 2.51 8.57
C ASP A 63 9.55 3.39 8.11
N ILE A 64 9.35 4.10 7.01
CA ILE A 64 10.38 4.97 6.49
C ILE A 64 10.62 6.13 7.44
N ILE A 65 9.54 6.69 7.97
CA ILE A 65 9.65 7.83 8.88
C ILE A 65 10.34 7.44 10.16
N GLU A 66 10.00 6.27 10.69
CA GLU A 66 10.56 5.80 11.95
C GLU A 66 12.07 5.61 11.86
N GLU A 67 12.56 5.20 10.71
CA GLU A 67 13.98 4.96 10.56
C GLU A 67 14.80 6.22 10.69
N LYS A 68 14.18 7.36 10.51
CA LYS A 68 14.90 8.62 10.58
C LYS A 68 15.13 9.08 12.00
N GLU A 69 14.47 8.48 12.92
CA GLU A 69 14.61 8.85 14.30
C GLU A 69 15.67 8.03 14.98
#